data_b57e031897758a0a63b39b6cb81a7d5b
#
_entry.id   b57e031897758a0a63b39b6cb81a7d5b
#
_cell.length_a   1.000
_cell.length_b   1.000
_cell.length_c   1.000
_cell.angle_alpha   90.00
_cell.angle_beta   90.00
_cell.angle_gamma   90.00
#
_symmetry.space_group_name_H-M   'P 1'
#
loop_
_entity.id
_entity.type
_entity.pdbx_description
1 polymer ?
#
loop_
_entity_poly.entity_id
_entity_poly.type
_entity_poly.pdbx_seq_one_letter_code
_entity_poly.pdbx_strand_id
1 'polypeptide(L)'
;MSFDISALKVLFKKVFPPKKSIYTVDTNNDGKADSLLIKVLNVIMPILVPKHIELGGFSTKNFDINKFELSDYGKMYLDEFPINVSKKDYDVEKLKGHFKFYLKAEEFTVDDLLSGKLSGRMIALGDTISILIKIDEEGLEKFSEGKHTFKFKSKIIPTLEFNFELGAENLNQKFDPK
;
A
#
# COMPACT_ATOMS: atom_id res chain seq x y z
N MET A 1 -3.65 -11.21 -25.36
CA MET A 1 -4.74 -10.29 -24.96
C MET A 1 -4.13 -8.94 -24.66
N SER A 2 -4.41 -7.92 -25.45
CA SER A 2 -4.01 -6.55 -25.11
C SER A 2 -4.97 -6.04 -24.05
N PHE A 3 -4.48 -5.79 -22.84
CA PHE A 3 -5.27 -5.12 -21.81
C PHE A 3 -5.53 -3.68 -22.26
N ASP A 4 -6.78 -3.29 -22.30
CA ASP A 4 -7.18 -1.90 -22.59
C ASP A 4 -6.75 -1.01 -21.40
N ILE A 5 -5.75 -0.18 -21.63
CA ILE A 5 -5.18 0.75 -20.62
C ILE A 5 -6.25 1.72 -20.10
N SER A 6 -7.26 2.06 -20.93
CA SER A 6 -8.35 2.95 -20.52
C SER A 6 -9.27 2.28 -19.49
N ALA A 7 -9.58 1.00 -19.67
CA ALA A 7 -10.35 0.21 -18.70
C ALA A 7 -9.61 0.05 -17.37
N LEU A 8 -8.30 -0.14 -17.40
CA LEU A 8 -7.47 -0.18 -16.20
C LEU A 8 -7.51 1.15 -15.43
N LYS A 9 -7.40 2.29 -16.10
CA LYS A 9 -7.50 3.61 -15.46
C LYS A 9 -8.85 3.85 -14.77
N VAL A 10 -9.94 3.41 -15.37
CA VAL A 10 -11.28 3.49 -14.76
C VAL A 10 -11.36 2.58 -13.53
N LEU A 11 -10.81 1.37 -13.63
CA LEU A 11 -10.78 0.43 -12.51
C LEU A 11 -9.96 0.99 -11.34
N PHE A 12 -8.78 1.56 -11.61
CA PHE A 12 -7.95 2.17 -10.58
C PHE A 12 -8.66 3.27 -9.80
N LYS A 13 -9.45 4.14 -10.47
CA LYS A 13 -10.24 5.16 -9.78
C LYS A 13 -11.32 4.59 -8.86
N LYS A 14 -11.79 3.39 -9.12
CA LYS A 14 -12.76 2.69 -8.25
C LYS A 14 -12.04 1.99 -7.08
N VAL A 15 -10.90 1.37 -7.36
CA VAL A 15 -10.06 0.70 -6.35
C VAL A 15 -9.43 1.70 -5.40
N PHE A 16 -9.03 2.87 -5.91
CA PHE A 16 -8.47 4.00 -5.16
C PHE A 16 -9.35 5.24 -5.33
N PRO A 17 -10.48 5.34 -4.60
CA PRO A 17 -11.33 6.53 -4.65
C PRO A 17 -10.54 7.79 -4.26
N PRO A 18 -10.53 8.86 -5.06
CA PRO A 18 -9.61 9.98 -4.92
C PRO A 18 -9.52 10.62 -3.53
N LYS A 19 -10.64 10.70 -2.80
CA LYS A 19 -10.69 11.33 -1.46
C LYS A 19 -10.67 10.34 -0.29
N LYS A 20 -10.56 9.03 -0.57
CA LYS A 20 -10.75 7.99 0.44
C LYS A 20 -9.68 6.91 0.44
N SER A 21 -8.59 7.14 -0.29
CA SER A 21 -7.58 6.10 -0.47
C SER A 21 -6.28 6.36 0.24
N ILE A 22 -5.94 7.62 0.52
CA ILE A 22 -4.68 7.99 1.16
C ILE A 22 -4.94 8.90 2.35
N TYR A 23 -4.28 8.59 3.45
CA TYR A 23 -4.34 9.36 4.70
C TYR A 23 -2.94 9.41 5.32
N THR A 24 -2.57 10.52 5.93
CA THR A 24 -1.48 10.52 6.89
C THR A 24 -2.06 10.31 8.28
N VAL A 25 -1.47 9.41 9.05
CA VAL A 25 -2.03 8.97 10.32
C VAL A 25 -1.01 9.02 11.44
N ASP A 26 -1.51 9.35 12.62
CA ASP A 26 -0.79 9.31 13.89
C ASP A 26 -1.09 7.97 14.56
N THR A 27 -0.08 7.08 14.63
CA THR A 27 -0.24 5.74 15.21
C THR A 27 0.17 5.67 16.67
N ASN A 28 0.96 6.64 17.16
CA ASN A 28 1.48 6.69 18.52
C ASN A 28 0.69 7.65 19.43
N ASN A 29 -0.26 8.43 18.86
CA ASN A 29 -1.10 9.43 19.53
C ASN A 29 -0.30 10.61 20.15
N ASP A 30 0.77 11.04 19.51
CA ASP A 30 1.54 12.23 19.93
C ASP A 30 1.04 13.53 19.25
N GLY A 31 0.07 13.45 18.38
CA GLY A 31 -0.53 14.56 17.64
C GLY A 31 0.13 14.85 16.31
N LYS A 32 1.09 14.03 15.88
CA LYS A 32 1.76 14.12 14.59
C LYS A 32 1.64 12.84 13.79
N ALA A 33 1.41 12.96 12.50
CA ALA A 33 1.45 11.79 11.64
C ALA A 33 2.85 11.17 11.61
N ASP A 34 2.90 9.85 11.71
CA ASP A 34 4.12 9.03 11.63
C ASP A 34 4.02 7.96 10.54
N SER A 35 2.87 7.84 9.89
CA SER A 35 2.59 6.78 8.93
C SER A 35 1.66 7.25 7.81
N LEU A 36 1.77 6.56 6.67
CA LEU A 36 0.85 6.65 5.54
C LEU A 36 -0.12 5.47 5.58
N LEU A 37 -1.41 5.73 5.47
CA LEU A 37 -2.44 4.72 5.33
C LEU A 37 -2.98 4.74 3.91
N ILE A 38 -2.84 3.62 3.20
CA ILE A 38 -3.40 3.42 1.86
C ILE A 38 -4.57 2.45 1.97
N LYS A 39 -5.75 2.88 1.52
CA LYS A 39 -6.96 2.04 1.49
C LYS A 39 -7.25 1.58 0.07
N VAL A 40 -7.30 0.26 -0.11
CA VAL A 40 -7.58 -0.42 -1.38
C VAL A 40 -8.96 -1.05 -1.31
N LEU A 41 -9.89 -0.57 -2.10
CA LEU A 41 -11.27 -1.07 -2.13
C LEU A 41 -11.40 -2.24 -3.11
N ASN A 42 -11.92 -3.37 -2.67
CA ASN A 42 -12.27 -4.45 -3.60
C ASN A 42 -13.56 -4.13 -4.35
N VAL A 43 -13.42 -3.79 -5.63
CA VAL A 43 -14.56 -3.40 -6.51
C VAL A 43 -14.78 -4.38 -7.67
N ILE A 44 -14.05 -5.51 -7.70
CA ILE A 44 -14.05 -6.42 -8.85
C ILE A 44 -14.99 -7.60 -8.60
N MET A 45 -14.63 -8.44 -7.65
CA MET A 45 -15.36 -9.65 -7.28
C MET A 45 -14.89 -10.14 -5.91
N PRO A 46 -15.63 -11.01 -5.24
CA PRO A 46 -15.10 -11.71 -4.07
C PRO A 46 -13.81 -12.46 -4.44
N ILE A 47 -12.76 -12.21 -3.68
CA ILE A 47 -11.43 -12.80 -3.89
C ILE A 47 -11.16 -13.78 -2.74
N LEU A 48 -10.93 -15.04 -3.06
CA LEU A 48 -10.37 -15.99 -2.11
C LEU A 48 -8.86 -15.86 -2.12
N VAL A 49 -8.28 -15.48 -0.99
CA VAL A 49 -6.82 -15.30 -0.88
C VAL A 49 -6.13 -16.66 -1.10
N PRO A 50 -5.27 -16.78 -2.11
CA PRO A 50 -4.56 -18.03 -2.37
C PRO A 50 -3.47 -18.26 -1.33
N LYS A 51 -3.04 -19.53 -1.16
CA LYS A 51 -1.92 -19.87 -0.27
C LYS A 51 -0.61 -19.19 -0.69
N HIS A 52 -0.41 -19.06 -1.99
CA HIS A 52 0.75 -18.39 -2.56
C HIS A 52 0.27 -17.38 -3.59
N ILE A 53 0.86 -16.20 -3.55
CA ILE A 53 0.58 -15.13 -4.52
C ILE A 53 1.59 -15.28 -5.66
N GLU A 54 1.08 -15.32 -6.88
CA GLU A 54 1.90 -15.36 -8.10
C GLU A 54 1.52 -14.17 -8.98
N LEU A 55 2.48 -13.29 -9.27
CA LEU A 55 2.30 -12.07 -10.05
C LEU A 55 3.54 -11.82 -10.91
N GLY A 56 3.36 -11.80 -12.22
CA GLY A 56 4.40 -11.30 -13.14
C GLY A 56 5.78 -11.96 -13.02
N GLY A 57 5.84 -13.26 -12.63
CA GLY A 57 7.10 -13.96 -12.36
C GLY A 57 7.55 -13.93 -10.89
N PHE A 58 6.85 -13.16 -10.05
CA PHE A 58 7.04 -13.20 -8.60
C PHE A 58 6.14 -14.29 -8.00
N SER A 59 6.69 -15.09 -7.07
CA SER A 59 5.92 -16.09 -6.32
C SER A 59 6.32 -16.09 -4.85
N THR A 60 5.31 -15.98 -3.96
CA THR A 60 5.56 -16.08 -2.51
C THR A 60 5.98 -17.49 -2.09
N LYS A 61 5.78 -18.52 -2.92
CA LYS A 61 6.15 -19.90 -2.61
C LYS A 61 7.66 -20.10 -2.42
N ASN A 62 8.47 -19.37 -3.20
CA ASN A 62 9.92 -19.46 -3.20
C ASN A 62 10.56 -18.12 -2.83
N PHE A 63 9.80 -17.24 -2.20
CA PHE A 63 10.28 -15.92 -1.87
C PHE A 63 11.20 -15.96 -0.66
N ASP A 64 12.47 -15.66 -0.89
CA ASP A 64 13.45 -15.46 0.17
C ASP A 64 13.60 -13.96 0.42
N ILE A 65 12.97 -13.49 1.49
CA ILE A 65 12.96 -12.06 1.84
C ILE A 65 14.38 -11.53 2.12
N ASN A 66 15.33 -12.39 2.52
CA ASN A 66 16.71 -11.98 2.77
C ASN A 66 17.50 -11.69 1.49
N LYS A 67 16.99 -12.15 0.34
CA LYS A 67 17.52 -11.84 -0.99
C LYS A 67 16.76 -10.72 -1.70
N PHE A 68 15.83 -10.11 -1.00
CA PHE A 68 14.94 -9.11 -1.56
C PHE A 68 15.52 -7.71 -1.39
N GLU A 69 15.87 -7.07 -2.49
CA GLU A 69 16.18 -5.64 -2.51
C GLU A 69 14.91 -4.85 -2.87
N LEU A 70 14.36 -4.13 -1.91
CA LEU A 70 13.13 -3.34 -2.12
C LEU A 70 13.30 -2.32 -3.25
N SER A 71 14.51 -1.78 -3.42
CA SER A 71 14.84 -0.85 -4.51
C SER A 71 14.60 -1.43 -5.90
N ASP A 72 14.67 -2.74 -6.05
CA ASP A 72 14.49 -3.44 -7.34
C ASP A 72 13.02 -3.72 -7.64
N TYR A 73 12.19 -3.83 -6.61
CA TYR A 73 10.80 -4.29 -6.74
C TYR A 73 9.76 -3.22 -6.60
N GLY A 74 10.10 -2.07 -6.01
CA GLY A 74 9.16 -0.98 -5.95
C GLY A 74 9.74 0.34 -5.46
N LYS A 75 9.42 1.39 -6.18
CA LYS A 75 9.69 2.78 -5.78
C LYS A 75 8.38 3.53 -5.76
N MET A 76 8.12 4.21 -4.66
CA MET A 76 6.96 5.06 -4.50
C MET A 76 7.34 6.52 -4.76
N TYR A 77 6.44 7.24 -5.39
CA TYR A 77 6.59 8.66 -5.67
C TYR A 77 5.29 9.38 -5.34
N LEU A 78 5.42 10.58 -4.81
CA LEU A 78 4.36 11.56 -4.66
C LEU A 78 4.75 12.77 -5.51
N ASP A 79 3.93 13.14 -6.51
CA ASP A 79 4.20 14.26 -7.42
C ASP A 79 5.62 14.29 -7.97
N GLU A 80 6.11 13.13 -8.44
CA GLU A 80 7.48 12.89 -8.93
C GLU A 80 8.58 12.86 -7.82
N PHE A 81 8.27 13.19 -6.57
CA PHE A 81 9.22 13.08 -5.46
C PHE A 81 9.26 11.65 -4.93
N PRO A 82 10.43 11.05 -4.74
CA PRO A 82 10.53 9.72 -4.16
C PRO A 82 10.09 9.74 -2.69
N ILE A 83 9.23 8.78 -2.32
CA ILE A 83 8.88 8.50 -0.94
C ILE A 83 9.80 7.38 -0.46
N ASN A 84 10.64 7.69 0.51
CA ASN A 84 11.53 6.72 1.12
C ASN A 84 10.88 6.15 2.38
N VAL A 85 10.78 4.83 2.45
CA VAL A 85 10.32 4.13 3.66
C VAL A 85 11.36 4.21 4.78
N SER A 86 12.64 4.39 4.43
CA SER A 86 13.73 4.67 5.36
C SER A 86 14.94 5.21 4.60
N LYS A 87 15.61 6.21 5.17
CA LYS A 87 16.85 6.79 4.59
C LYS A 87 18.12 5.98 4.87
N LYS A 88 18.13 5.09 5.85
CA LYS A 88 19.40 4.57 6.40
C LYS A 88 19.61 3.08 6.38
N ASP A 89 18.59 2.27 6.30
CA ASP A 89 18.76 0.83 6.48
C ASP A 89 17.84 0.04 5.54
N TYR A 90 18.41 -0.48 4.48
CA TYR A 90 17.80 -1.57 3.70
C TYR A 90 17.94 -2.92 4.44
N ASP A 91 17.84 -2.90 5.76
CA ASP A 91 17.71 -4.10 6.55
C ASP A 91 16.28 -4.62 6.38
N VAL A 92 16.18 -5.80 5.81
CA VAL A 92 14.91 -6.46 5.49
C VAL A 92 14.04 -6.64 6.73
N GLU A 93 14.62 -6.95 7.89
CA GLU A 93 13.86 -7.10 9.13
C GLU A 93 13.27 -5.76 9.59
N LYS A 94 14.00 -4.68 9.43
CA LYS A 94 13.47 -3.34 9.70
C LYS A 94 12.38 -2.95 8.70
N LEU A 95 12.56 -3.25 7.41
CA LEU A 95 11.55 -3.00 6.38
C LEU A 95 10.24 -3.72 6.66
N LYS A 96 10.28 -4.97 7.12
CA LYS A 96 9.07 -5.72 7.52
C LYS A 96 8.27 -4.94 8.57
N GLY A 97 8.94 -4.34 9.55
CA GLY A 97 8.33 -3.54 10.61
C GLY A 97 7.68 -2.24 10.13
N HIS A 98 8.04 -1.75 8.93
CA HIS A 98 7.44 -0.56 8.36
C HIS A 98 6.09 -0.80 7.68
N PHE A 99 5.72 -2.05 7.40
CA PHE A 99 4.48 -2.40 6.71
C PHE A 99 3.56 -3.22 7.59
N LYS A 100 2.31 -2.78 7.70
CA LYS A 100 1.22 -3.53 8.30
C LYS A 100 0.03 -3.54 7.36
N PHE A 101 -0.70 -4.63 7.37
CA PHE A 101 -1.88 -4.83 6.53
C PHE A 101 -3.08 -5.09 7.42
N TYR A 102 -4.22 -4.54 7.05
CA TYR A 102 -5.47 -4.72 7.79
C TYR A 102 -6.55 -5.21 6.83
N LEU A 103 -7.27 -6.24 7.25
CA LEU A 103 -8.47 -6.72 6.59
C LEU A 103 -9.54 -6.91 7.67
N LYS A 104 -10.64 -6.16 7.58
CA LYS A 104 -11.73 -6.19 8.59
C LYS A 104 -11.21 -5.97 10.02
N ALA A 105 -10.37 -4.96 10.18
CA ALA A 105 -9.72 -4.60 11.45
C ALA A 105 -8.73 -5.62 12.04
N GLU A 106 -8.50 -6.75 11.39
CA GLU A 106 -7.46 -7.69 11.78
C GLU A 106 -6.12 -7.30 11.16
N GLU A 107 -5.08 -7.21 11.99
CA GLU A 107 -3.72 -6.86 11.57
C GLU A 107 -2.96 -8.06 11.04
N PHE A 108 -2.21 -7.86 9.96
CA PHE A 108 -1.29 -8.82 9.37
C PHE A 108 0.05 -8.15 9.10
N THR A 109 1.10 -8.88 9.38
CA THR A 109 2.48 -8.48 9.06
C THR A 109 2.88 -8.96 7.66
N VAL A 110 4.04 -8.53 7.18
CA VAL A 110 4.64 -9.07 5.96
C VAL A 110 4.87 -10.59 6.09
N ASP A 111 5.33 -11.05 7.25
CA ASP A 111 5.54 -12.47 7.51
C ASP A 111 4.25 -13.29 7.49
N ASP A 112 3.13 -12.73 8.00
CA ASP A 112 1.81 -13.36 7.91
C ASP A 112 1.37 -13.54 6.45
N LEU A 113 1.64 -12.53 5.59
CA LEU A 113 1.34 -12.62 4.15
C LEU A 113 2.22 -13.70 3.48
N LEU A 114 3.51 -13.70 3.76
CA LEU A 114 4.46 -14.63 3.14
C LEU A 114 4.25 -16.07 3.60
N SER A 115 3.87 -16.30 4.86
CA SER A 115 3.56 -17.62 5.40
C SER A 115 2.22 -18.18 4.92
N GLY A 116 1.41 -17.36 4.23
CA GLY A 116 0.08 -17.76 3.75
C GLY A 116 -0.97 -17.80 4.85
N LYS A 117 -0.80 -17.09 5.95
CA LYS A 117 -1.77 -16.99 7.07
C LYS A 117 -3.14 -16.46 6.61
N LEU A 118 -3.18 -15.66 5.54
CA LEU A 118 -4.41 -15.18 4.94
C LEU A 118 -5.07 -16.19 3.99
N SER A 119 -4.44 -17.32 3.73
CA SER A 119 -4.97 -18.33 2.80
C SER A 119 -6.39 -18.77 3.19
N GLY A 120 -7.26 -18.87 2.20
CA GLY A 120 -8.67 -19.24 2.40
C GLY A 120 -9.55 -18.12 2.94
N ARG A 121 -9.03 -16.94 3.26
CA ARG A 121 -9.87 -15.79 3.61
C ARG A 121 -10.54 -15.21 2.38
N MET A 122 -11.78 -14.80 2.54
CA MET A 122 -12.51 -14.12 1.49
C MET A 122 -12.48 -12.61 1.69
N ILE A 123 -12.04 -11.91 0.65
CA ILE A 123 -12.16 -10.46 0.52
C ILE A 123 -13.43 -10.23 -0.31
N ALA A 124 -14.50 -9.84 0.35
CA ALA A 124 -15.79 -9.63 -0.32
C ALA A 124 -15.77 -8.35 -1.19
N LEU A 125 -16.73 -8.26 -2.08
CA LEU A 125 -16.97 -7.01 -2.82
C LEU A 125 -17.31 -5.90 -1.81
N GLY A 126 -16.62 -4.76 -1.91
CA GLY A 126 -16.77 -3.65 -0.98
C GLY A 126 -15.85 -3.72 0.26
N ASP A 127 -15.16 -4.84 0.50
CA ASP A 127 -14.15 -4.90 1.55
C ASP A 127 -12.97 -3.98 1.22
N THR A 128 -12.39 -3.38 2.27
CA THR A 128 -11.19 -2.55 2.15
C THR A 128 -10.00 -3.30 2.73
N ILE A 129 -8.91 -3.33 1.97
CA ILE A 129 -7.59 -3.70 2.47
C ILE A 129 -6.88 -2.40 2.81
N SER A 130 -6.42 -2.26 4.04
CA SER A 130 -5.64 -1.09 4.47
C SER A 130 -4.17 -1.49 4.59
N ILE A 131 -3.30 -0.66 4.02
CA ILE A 131 -1.85 -0.81 4.07
C ILE A 131 -1.31 0.37 4.86
N LEU A 132 -0.76 0.11 6.03
CA LEU A 132 -0.08 1.09 6.84
C LEU A 132 1.42 1.03 6.56
N ILE A 133 2.00 2.17 6.24
CA ILE A 133 3.42 2.29 5.90
C ILE A 133 4.03 3.34 6.80
N LYS A 134 4.99 2.95 7.63
CA LYS A 134 5.77 3.91 8.42
C LYS A 134 6.71 4.67 7.49
N ILE A 135 6.62 5.99 7.50
CA ILE A 135 7.39 6.89 6.64
C ILE A 135 8.13 7.90 7.52
N ASP A 136 9.29 8.37 7.06
CA ASP A 136 10.01 9.42 7.76
C ASP A 136 9.28 10.77 7.70
N GLU A 137 9.59 11.66 8.63
CA GLU A 137 8.95 12.97 8.77
C GLU A 137 9.08 13.80 7.48
N GLU A 138 10.24 13.78 6.82
CA GLU A 138 10.46 14.50 5.56
C GLU A 138 9.56 13.98 4.42
N GLY A 139 9.29 12.68 4.39
CA GLY A 139 8.34 12.08 3.44
C GLY A 139 6.91 12.49 3.73
N LEU A 140 6.53 12.55 5.02
CA LEU A 140 5.17 12.92 5.44
C LEU A 140 4.86 14.41 5.21
N GLU A 141 5.83 15.29 5.37
CA GLU A 141 5.67 16.75 5.12
C GLU A 141 5.27 17.08 3.68
N LYS A 142 5.52 16.16 2.74
CA LYS A 142 5.11 16.32 1.34
C LYS A 142 3.62 16.09 1.10
N PHE A 143 2.93 15.45 2.04
CA PHE A 143 1.49 15.24 1.97
C PHE A 143 0.77 16.47 2.51
N SER A 144 0.32 17.34 1.61
CA SER A 144 -0.44 18.56 1.92
C SER A 144 -1.84 18.50 1.34
N GLU A 145 -2.69 19.47 1.67
CA GLU A 145 -4.00 19.59 1.02
C GLU A 145 -3.85 19.89 -0.47
N GLY A 146 -4.65 19.22 -1.29
CA GLY A 146 -4.66 19.42 -2.72
C GLY A 146 -4.73 18.13 -3.54
N LYS A 147 -4.50 18.30 -4.83
CA LYS A 147 -4.46 17.18 -5.79
C LYS A 147 -3.03 16.69 -5.94
N HIS A 148 -2.87 15.39 -5.85
CA HIS A 148 -1.59 14.71 -5.90
C HIS A 148 -1.64 13.54 -6.88
N THR A 149 -0.45 13.11 -7.32
CA THR A 149 -0.26 11.90 -8.11
C THR A 149 0.60 10.92 -7.31
N PHE A 150 0.06 9.74 -7.03
CA PHE A 150 0.83 8.64 -6.49
C PHE A 150 1.30 7.75 -7.62
N LYS A 151 2.57 7.39 -7.61
CA LYS A 151 3.16 6.49 -8.59
C LYS A 151 3.96 5.41 -7.88
N PHE A 152 3.71 4.16 -8.26
CA PHE A 152 4.50 3.02 -7.84
C PHE A 152 5.14 2.38 -9.06
N LYS A 153 6.46 2.33 -9.09
CA LYS A 153 7.24 1.68 -10.15
C LYS A 153 7.79 0.37 -9.63
N SER A 154 7.59 -0.70 -10.37
CA SER A 154 8.06 -2.03 -10.02
C SER A 154 8.56 -2.77 -11.27
N LYS A 155 9.51 -3.71 -11.07
CA LYS A 155 9.93 -4.64 -12.13
C LYS A 155 8.93 -5.79 -12.31
N ILE A 156 8.08 -6.04 -11.30
CA ILE A 156 7.17 -7.19 -11.25
C ILE A 156 5.82 -6.86 -11.83
N ILE A 157 5.30 -5.66 -11.55
CA ILE A 157 3.99 -5.22 -12.00
C ILE A 157 4.13 -3.96 -12.86
N PRO A 158 3.21 -3.72 -13.80
CA PRO A 158 3.17 -2.46 -14.53
C PRO A 158 3.17 -1.27 -13.58
N THR A 159 3.79 -0.17 -13.99
CA THR A 159 3.74 1.09 -13.23
C THR A 159 2.31 1.43 -12.89
N LEU A 160 2.03 1.55 -11.59
CA LEU A 160 0.75 2.02 -11.07
C LEU A 160 0.84 3.52 -10.86
N GLU A 161 -0.10 4.25 -11.44
CA GLU A 161 -0.21 5.69 -11.29
C GLU A 161 -1.66 6.08 -11.14
N PHE A 162 -1.98 6.82 -10.10
CA PHE A 162 -3.33 7.34 -9.87
C PHE A 162 -3.30 8.69 -9.18
N ASN A 163 -4.29 9.51 -9.52
CA ASN A 163 -4.50 10.80 -8.90
C ASN A 163 -5.41 10.66 -7.69
N PHE A 164 -5.10 11.39 -6.63
CA PHE A 164 -5.91 11.47 -5.43
C PHE A 164 -5.97 12.92 -4.95
N GLU A 165 -6.82 13.18 -3.98
CA GLU A 165 -7.01 14.51 -3.40
C GLU A 165 -7.01 14.38 -1.88
N LEU A 166 -6.20 15.19 -1.21
CA LEU A 166 -6.15 15.30 0.24
C LEU A 166 -6.90 16.56 0.68
N GLY A 167 -7.83 16.39 1.58
CA GLY A 167 -8.39 17.46 2.38
C GLY A 167 -7.87 17.39 3.81
N ALA A 168 -8.24 18.35 4.65
CA ALA A 168 -7.88 18.32 6.07
C ALA A 168 -8.31 17.01 6.77
N GLU A 169 -9.40 16.42 6.30
CA GLU A 169 -9.92 15.14 6.78
C GLU A 169 -9.04 13.93 6.43
N ASN A 170 -8.03 14.09 5.59
CA ASN A 170 -7.07 13.03 5.23
C ASN A 170 -5.73 13.19 5.95
N LEU A 171 -5.48 14.35 6.53
CA LEU A 171 -4.18 14.68 7.10
C LEU A 171 -4.19 14.52 8.61
N ASN A 172 -3.10 13.96 9.12
CA ASN A 172 -2.85 13.79 10.55
C ASN A 172 -4.02 13.15 11.32
N GLN A 173 -4.63 12.14 10.71
CA GLN A 173 -5.75 11.45 11.32
C GLN A 173 -5.28 10.52 12.43
N LYS A 174 -6.05 10.41 13.50
CA LYS A 174 -5.84 9.33 14.46
C LYS A 174 -6.04 7.98 13.77
N PHE A 175 -5.09 7.09 13.91
CA PHE A 175 -5.18 5.77 13.28
C PHE A 175 -6.34 4.95 13.87
N ASP A 176 -7.25 4.51 12.99
CA ASP A 176 -8.30 3.55 13.31
C ASP A 176 -8.27 2.44 12.25
N PRO A 177 -7.98 1.20 12.63
CA PRO A 177 -7.90 0.06 11.71
C PRO A 177 -9.28 -0.42 11.20
N LYS A 178 -10.38 0.12 11.71
CA LYS A 178 -11.74 -0.29 11.34
C LYS A 178 -12.17 0.22 9.97
#